data_9e94abc755482eba65b5485a40b34d96
#
_entry.id   9e94abc755482eba65b5485a40b34d96
#
_cell.length_a   1.000
_cell.length_b   1.000
_cell.length_c   1.000
_cell.angle_alpha   90.00
_cell.angle_beta   90.00
_cell.angle_gamma   90.00
#
_symmetry.space_group_name_H-M   'P 1'
#
loop_
_entity.id
_entity.type
_entity.pdbx_description
1 polymer ?
#
loop_
_entity_poly.entity_id
_entity_poly.type
_entity_poly.pdbx_seq_one_letter_code
_entity_poly.pdbx_strand_id
1 'polypeptide(L)'
;MDQTQNESGWMHSIKVTLGSLDHREVKSFISSIPSVPSKLRKPNEEAYSPKLVTIGPIHRGTSSHLLAMEEHKWRYMLALLHRTQNPVSTLDECGTVILGLDDAVRASYGGNIKYEPHELAKIMLLDGSFLLELLLRCGPQDMVPQIPNEDNHHGSSSDPILGHQEMLSSVLTDLTLLENQIPFFVLKTLARTLFPNVFTSQVDHLVADLTLSLFCYPLIRCPAVAHFLHLMHLSSIIDEGQKVKQAQQELKRCATRLRAAGVTIRPVDRHSKLVNLFGFDIRFLKGVLEIPPLHVVETTEVYLRNFIAWEQSRIGISRQFTSYALLLRGLICSLQDIETLVDNGVLVKDTKISNEDLLTLFGTITKGVDQMDSSYSKLCEDLNTYSAVNPLKKFPILIWHYCRLCVECMRYFCKRSYRILIRDHIPNVWKLIGIVVAAVLLVLTIMQTYFSARAK
;
A
#
# COMPACT_ATOMS: atom_id res chain seq x y z
N MET A 1 -51.82 9.71 -23.80
CA MET A 1 -51.50 8.25 -23.73
C MET A 1 -49.99 7.99 -23.42
N ASP A 2 -49.20 9.03 -23.14
CA ASP A 2 -47.72 8.88 -22.97
C ASP A 2 -47.19 8.90 -21.54
N GLN A 3 -47.98 9.23 -20.54
CA GLN A 3 -47.51 9.28 -19.16
C GLN A 3 -47.49 7.94 -18.45
N THR A 4 -48.33 6.98 -18.86
CA THR A 4 -48.44 5.64 -18.26
C THR A 4 -47.30 4.68 -18.68
N GLN A 5 -46.67 4.91 -19.85
CA GLN A 5 -45.51 4.08 -20.26
C GLN A 5 -44.21 4.48 -19.56
N ASN A 6 -44.05 5.75 -19.17
CA ASN A 6 -42.86 6.21 -18.46
C ASN A 6 -42.86 5.84 -16.97
N GLU A 7 -44.04 5.70 -16.35
CA GLU A 7 -44.18 5.24 -14.96
C GLU A 7 -43.85 3.77 -14.77
N SER A 8 -44.00 2.93 -15.80
CA SER A 8 -43.62 1.52 -15.71
C SER A 8 -42.12 1.26 -15.84
N GLY A 9 -41.40 2.12 -16.56
CA GLY A 9 -39.97 1.95 -16.84
C GLY A 9 -39.07 2.16 -15.59
N TRP A 10 -39.31 3.19 -14.81
CA TRP A 10 -38.54 3.43 -13.61
C TRP A 10 -38.81 2.41 -12.49
N MET A 11 -40.07 1.97 -12.35
CA MET A 11 -40.44 0.94 -11.39
C MET A 11 -39.90 -0.44 -11.82
N HIS A 12 -39.83 -0.71 -13.13
CA HIS A 12 -39.14 -1.89 -13.64
C HIS A 12 -37.68 -1.88 -13.33
N SER A 13 -36.98 -0.74 -13.50
CA SER A 13 -35.57 -0.54 -13.11
C SER A 13 -35.36 -0.78 -11.61
N ILE A 14 -36.25 -0.27 -10.74
CA ILE A 14 -36.20 -0.54 -9.29
C ILE A 14 -36.38 -2.04 -8.99
N LYS A 15 -37.35 -2.69 -9.64
CA LYS A 15 -37.59 -4.13 -9.45
C LYS A 15 -36.41 -4.98 -9.92
N VAL A 16 -35.79 -4.64 -11.04
CA VAL A 16 -34.58 -5.30 -11.54
C VAL A 16 -33.43 -5.10 -10.55
N THR A 17 -33.24 -3.88 -10.05
CA THR A 17 -32.20 -3.57 -9.05
C THR A 17 -32.45 -4.31 -7.74
N LEU A 18 -33.68 -4.34 -7.25
CA LEU A 18 -34.06 -5.10 -6.03
C LEU A 18 -33.93 -6.60 -6.22
N GLY A 19 -34.34 -7.13 -7.39
CA GLY A 19 -34.18 -8.54 -7.74
C GLY A 19 -32.71 -8.95 -7.82
N SER A 20 -31.85 -8.09 -8.36
CA SER A 20 -30.38 -8.31 -8.40
C SER A 20 -29.76 -8.26 -7.01
N LEU A 21 -30.34 -7.53 -6.06
CA LEU A 21 -29.89 -7.49 -4.66
C LEU A 21 -30.30 -8.74 -3.86
N ASP A 22 -31.37 -9.40 -4.26
CA ASP A 22 -31.90 -10.59 -3.55
C ASP A 22 -31.16 -11.89 -3.94
N HIS A 23 -30.57 -11.94 -5.12
CA HIS A 23 -29.65 -13.03 -5.50
C HIS A 23 -28.29 -12.85 -4.80
N ARG A 24 -28.02 -13.68 -3.78
CA ARG A 24 -26.80 -13.64 -2.95
C ARG A 24 -25.49 -13.69 -3.74
N GLU A 25 -25.49 -14.21 -4.95
CA GLU A 25 -24.33 -14.24 -5.85
C GLU A 25 -24.11 -12.93 -6.61
N VAL A 26 -25.16 -12.15 -6.87
CA VAL A 26 -25.08 -10.87 -7.60
C VAL A 26 -24.70 -9.71 -6.70
N LYS A 27 -24.84 -9.83 -5.38
CA LYS A 27 -24.46 -8.77 -4.40
C LYS A 27 -22.98 -8.35 -4.47
N SER A 28 -22.09 -9.19 -5.02
CA SER A 28 -20.66 -8.88 -5.09
C SER A 28 -20.24 -8.03 -6.29
N PHE A 29 -21.10 -7.89 -7.32
CA PHE A 29 -20.71 -7.31 -8.61
C PHE A 29 -21.17 -5.87 -8.84
N ILE A 30 -22.12 -5.36 -8.05
CA ILE A 30 -22.62 -3.99 -8.23
C ILE A 30 -21.53 -2.99 -7.85
N SER A 31 -21.04 -2.26 -8.87
CA SER A 31 -19.99 -1.24 -8.71
C SER A 31 -18.74 -1.72 -7.98
N SER A 32 -18.23 -2.88 -8.36
CA SER A 32 -17.05 -3.45 -7.74
C SER A 32 -15.77 -2.63 -8.00
N ILE A 33 -15.76 -1.83 -9.08
CA ILE A 33 -14.69 -0.92 -9.46
C ILE A 33 -15.25 0.51 -9.46
N PRO A 34 -15.36 1.15 -8.29
CA PRO A 34 -15.91 2.50 -8.18
C PRO A 34 -14.90 3.55 -8.65
N SER A 35 -15.41 4.72 -9.04
CA SER A 35 -14.55 5.88 -9.27
C SER A 35 -14.03 6.42 -7.94
N VAL A 36 -12.75 6.82 -7.91
CA VAL A 36 -12.15 7.44 -6.74
C VAL A 36 -12.80 8.78 -6.45
N PRO A 37 -13.35 9.00 -5.25
CA PRO A 37 -13.96 10.28 -4.91
C PRO A 37 -12.99 11.46 -5.07
N SER A 38 -13.46 12.58 -5.63
CA SER A 38 -12.62 13.76 -5.88
C SER A 38 -11.93 14.31 -4.62
N LYS A 39 -12.54 14.15 -3.45
CA LYS A 39 -11.95 14.52 -2.16
C LYS A 39 -10.67 13.74 -1.83
N LEU A 40 -10.63 12.45 -2.17
CA LEU A 40 -9.46 11.59 -1.97
C LEU A 40 -8.42 11.82 -3.06
N ARG A 41 -8.85 12.13 -4.29
CA ARG A 41 -7.97 12.36 -5.43
C ARG A 41 -7.16 13.66 -5.32
N LYS A 42 -7.81 14.76 -4.91
CA LYS A 42 -7.21 16.12 -4.85
C LYS A 42 -5.86 16.21 -4.12
N PRO A 43 -5.61 15.51 -3.00
CA PRO A 43 -4.32 15.60 -2.31
C PRO A 43 -3.13 15.03 -3.08
N ASN A 44 -3.35 14.03 -3.94
CA ASN A 44 -2.34 13.44 -4.82
C ASN A 44 -3.04 12.69 -5.98
N GLU A 45 -3.20 13.35 -7.12
CA GLU A 45 -3.89 12.78 -8.30
C GLU A 45 -3.06 11.67 -8.96
N GLU A 46 -1.74 11.80 -8.92
CA GLU A 46 -0.82 10.83 -9.54
C GLU A 46 -0.91 9.45 -8.89
N ALA A 47 -1.25 9.39 -7.60
CA ALA A 47 -1.37 8.12 -6.88
C ALA A 47 -2.55 7.25 -7.36
N TYR A 48 -3.41 7.76 -8.23
CA TYR A 48 -4.58 7.05 -8.79
C TYR A 48 -4.51 6.88 -10.31
N SER A 49 -3.40 7.28 -10.93
CA SER A 49 -3.21 7.25 -12.38
C SER A 49 -2.12 6.25 -12.75
N PRO A 50 -2.35 5.36 -13.73
CA PRO A 50 -1.33 4.39 -14.16
C PRO A 50 -0.14 5.10 -14.81
N LYS A 51 1.07 4.61 -14.51
CA LYS A 51 2.33 5.14 -15.04
C LYS A 51 2.84 4.36 -16.23
N LEU A 52 2.53 3.08 -16.33
CA LEU A 52 3.08 2.19 -17.33
C LEU A 52 1.99 1.40 -18.08
N VAL A 53 1.06 0.75 -17.37
CA VAL A 53 0.07 -0.14 -17.98
C VAL A 53 -1.36 0.23 -17.59
N THR A 54 -2.24 0.38 -18.60
CA THR A 54 -3.67 0.55 -18.38
C THR A 54 -4.37 -0.80 -18.37
N ILE A 55 -5.22 -1.04 -17.39
CA ILE A 55 -6.06 -2.24 -17.28
C ILE A 55 -7.53 -1.81 -17.18
N GLY A 56 -8.36 -2.37 -18.04
CA GLY A 56 -9.76 -2.00 -18.15
C GLY A 56 -10.00 -0.68 -18.89
N PRO A 57 -11.25 -0.18 -18.90
CA PRO A 57 -11.68 0.87 -19.81
C PRO A 57 -11.42 2.30 -19.29
N ILE A 58 -11.20 2.50 -17.97
CA ILE A 58 -11.23 3.84 -17.35
C ILE A 58 -10.07 4.73 -17.81
N HIS A 59 -8.86 4.20 -17.79
CA HIS A 59 -7.63 4.96 -18.14
C HIS A 59 -7.18 4.75 -19.58
N ARG A 60 -7.91 3.97 -20.38
CA ARG A 60 -7.51 3.64 -21.75
C ARG A 60 -7.59 4.88 -22.65
N GLY A 61 -6.50 5.14 -23.38
CA GLY A 61 -6.40 6.29 -24.30
C GLY A 61 -6.21 7.64 -23.62
N THR A 62 -6.01 7.70 -22.29
CA THR A 62 -5.81 8.97 -21.58
C THR A 62 -4.43 9.57 -21.83
N SER A 63 -3.44 8.77 -22.19
CA SER A 63 -2.07 9.26 -22.41
C SER A 63 -1.33 8.43 -23.45
N SER A 64 -0.56 9.09 -24.32
CA SER A 64 0.18 8.44 -25.40
C SER A 64 1.32 7.56 -24.93
N HIS A 65 1.95 7.85 -23.79
CA HIS A 65 3.04 7.04 -23.25
C HIS A 65 2.59 5.64 -22.81
N LEU A 66 1.31 5.47 -22.48
CA LEU A 66 0.73 4.19 -22.11
C LEU A 66 0.51 3.26 -23.31
N LEU A 67 0.57 3.79 -24.54
CA LEU A 67 0.38 2.99 -25.76
C LEU A 67 1.52 1.99 -26.00
N ALA A 68 2.73 2.25 -25.53
CA ALA A 68 3.85 1.34 -25.68
C ALA A 68 3.59 -0.04 -25.03
N MET A 69 2.85 -0.08 -23.93
CA MET A 69 2.49 -1.34 -23.26
C MET A 69 1.42 -2.15 -23.99
N GLU A 70 0.65 -1.55 -24.89
CA GLU A 70 -0.36 -2.28 -25.66
C GLU A 70 0.27 -3.37 -26.55
N GLU A 71 1.46 -3.10 -27.14
CA GLU A 71 2.19 -4.12 -27.90
C GLU A 71 2.59 -5.30 -27.02
N HIS A 72 3.05 -5.05 -25.80
CA HIS A 72 3.39 -6.11 -24.86
C HIS A 72 2.16 -6.96 -24.47
N LYS A 73 0.98 -6.34 -24.31
CA LYS A 73 -0.25 -7.07 -24.03
C LYS A 73 -0.60 -8.02 -25.19
N TRP A 74 -0.47 -7.58 -26.44
CA TRP A 74 -0.67 -8.44 -27.61
C TRP A 74 0.30 -9.60 -27.65
N ARG A 75 1.56 -9.39 -27.33
CA ARG A 75 2.58 -10.45 -27.26
C ARG A 75 2.27 -11.46 -26.17
N TYR A 76 1.79 -11.01 -25.00
CA TYR A 76 1.36 -11.87 -23.89
C TYR A 76 0.12 -12.67 -24.27
N MET A 77 -0.86 -12.05 -24.90
CA MET A 77 -2.03 -12.74 -25.42
C MET A 77 -1.69 -13.83 -26.45
N LEU A 78 -0.77 -13.51 -27.39
CA LEU A 78 -0.27 -14.50 -28.35
C LEU A 78 0.42 -15.68 -27.67
N ALA A 79 1.28 -15.41 -26.69
CA ALA A 79 1.95 -16.44 -25.90
C ALA A 79 0.94 -17.33 -25.14
N LEU A 80 -0.07 -16.72 -24.52
CA LEU A 80 -1.14 -17.43 -23.83
C LEU A 80 -1.93 -18.36 -24.77
N LEU A 81 -2.26 -17.89 -25.97
CA LEU A 81 -2.95 -18.69 -26.98
C LEU A 81 -2.11 -19.86 -27.47
N HIS A 82 -0.81 -19.69 -27.62
CA HIS A 82 0.10 -20.79 -28.02
C HIS A 82 0.17 -21.93 -26.97
N ARG A 83 -0.23 -21.67 -25.74
CA ARG A 83 -0.36 -22.73 -24.71
C ARG A 83 -1.59 -23.60 -24.92
N THR A 84 -2.52 -23.21 -25.79
CA THR A 84 -3.73 -23.97 -26.10
C THR A 84 -3.53 -24.90 -27.31
N GLN A 85 -4.35 -25.96 -27.42
CA GLN A 85 -4.23 -26.90 -28.53
C GLN A 85 -4.66 -26.29 -29.89
N ASN A 86 -5.68 -25.41 -29.85
CA ASN A 86 -6.26 -24.79 -31.04
C ASN A 86 -6.39 -23.27 -30.85
N PRO A 87 -5.32 -22.48 -31.03
CA PRO A 87 -5.30 -21.05 -30.73
C PRO A 87 -6.44 -20.24 -31.38
N VAL A 88 -6.76 -20.53 -32.65
CA VAL A 88 -7.77 -19.76 -33.37
C VAL A 88 -9.19 -20.04 -32.85
N SER A 89 -9.57 -21.31 -32.72
CA SER A 89 -10.88 -21.69 -32.19
C SER A 89 -11.06 -21.21 -30.75
N THR A 90 -10.01 -21.33 -29.93
CA THR A 90 -10.01 -20.85 -28.53
C THR A 90 -10.18 -19.34 -28.45
N LEU A 91 -9.55 -18.58 -29.35
CA LEU A 91 -9.72 -17.13 -29.41
C LEU A 91 -11.18 -16.76 -29.74
N ASP A 92 -11.80 -17.42 -30.72
CA ASP A 92 -13.19 -17.17 -31.10
C ASP A 92 -14.15 -17.48 -29.95
N GLU A 93 -13.91 -18.58 -29.21
CA GLU A 93 -14.68 -18.95 -28.03
C GLU A 93 -14.53 -17.91 -26.93
N CYS A 94 -13.31 -17.49 -26.61
CA CYS A 94 -13.04 -16.44 -25.63
C CYS A 94 -13.73 -15.13 -26.01
N GLY A 95 -13.65 -14.73 -27.28
CA GLY A 95 -14.31 -13.53 -27.79
C GLY A 95 -15.81 -13.56 -27.59
N THR A 96 -16.44 -14.70 -27.96
CA THR A 96 -17.89 -14.92 -27.82
C THR A 96 -18.36 -14.88 -26.38
N VAL A 97 -17.63 -15.57 -25.49
CA VAL A 97 -17.97 -15.63 -24.06
C VAL A 97 -17.80 -14.26 -23.38
N ILE A 98 -16.72 -13.55 -23.69
CA ILE A 98 -16.49 -12.21 -23.10
C ILE A 98 -17.51 -11.19 -23.62
N LEU A 99 -17.87 -11.23 -24.89
CA LEU A 99 -18.92 -10.36 -25.44
C LEU A 99 -20.27 -10.61 -24.73
N GLY A 100 -20.59 -11.86 -24.39
CA GLY A 100 -21.78 -12.22 -23.61
C GLY A 100 -21.80 -11.70 -22.18
N LEU A 101 -20.66 -11.19 -21.66
CA LEU A 101 -20.54 -10.61 -20.32
C LEU A 101 -20.68 -9.07 -20.30
N ASP A 102 -21.00 -8.40 -21.42
CA ASP A 102 -20.99 -6.94 -21.53
C ASP A 102 -21.77 -6.23 -20.41
N ASP A 103 -23.02 -6.65 -20.15
CA ASP A 103 -23.85 -6.06 -19.11
C ASP A 103 -23.24 -6.22 -17.70
N ALA A 104 -22.69 -7.41 -17.40
CA ALA A 104 -22.07 -7.68 -16.11
C ALA A 104 -20.76 -6.89 -15.93
N VAL A 105 -19.99 -6.74 -17.01
CA VAL A 105 -18.77 -5.93 -17.02
C VAL A 105 -19.11 -4.47 -16.77
N ARG A 106 -20.07 -3.89 -17.48
CA ARG A 106 -20.51 -2.50 -17.29
C ARG A 106 -21.03 -2.26 -15.87
N ALA A 107 -21.85 -3.18 -15.34
CA ALA A 107 -22.36 -3.09 -13.97
C ALA A 107 -21.26 -3.11 -12.91
N SER A 108 -20.09 -3.63 -13.23
CA SER A 108 -18.94 -3.66 -12.30
C SER A 108 -18.26 -2.30 -12.13
N TYR A 109 -18.44 -1.36 -13.05
CA TYR A 109 -17.82 -0.04 -12.98
C TYR A 109 -18.79 1.03 -12.42
N GLY A 110 -18.28 1.89 -11.56
CA GLY A 110 -19.06 2.96 -10.92
C GLY A 110 -19.38 4.16 -11.82
N GLY A 111 -18.85 4.18 -13.05
CA GLY A 111 -19.06 5.22 -14.04
C GLY A 111 -19.67 4.68 -15.33
N ASN A 112 -20.17 5.58 -16.19
CA ASN A 112 -20.67 5.19 -17.51
C ASN A 112 -19.51 4.85 -18.45
N ILE A 113 -19.45 3.59 -18.89
CA ILE A 113 -18.48 3.08 -19.85
C ILE A 113 -19.00 3.34 -21.27
N LYS A 114 -18.31 4.22 -22.01
CA LYS A 114 -18.73 4.74 -23.31
C LYS A 114 -18.32 3.90 -24.52
N TYR A 115 -17.64 2.79 -24.31
CA TYR A 115 -17.20 1.87 -25.38
C TYR A 115 -18.39 1.08 -25.93
N GLU A 116 -18.38 0.82 -27.23
CA GLU A 116 -19.31 -0.14 -27.87
C GLU A 116 -19.06 -1.56 -27.31
N PRO A 117 -20.08 -2.48 -27.34
CA PRO A 117 -19.93 -3.82 -26.76
C PRO A 117 -18.72 -4.59 -27.26
N HIS A 118 -18.43 -4.55 -28.57
CA HIS A 118 -17.27 -5.23 -29.17
C HIS A 118 -15.93 -4.58 -28.74
N GLU A 119 -15.90 -3.26 -28.57
CA GLU A 119 -14.72 -2.56 -28.11
C GLU A 119 -14.43 -2.91 -26.64
N LEU A 120 -15.47 -2.91 -25.80
CA LEU A 120 -15.33 -3.30 -24.40
C LEU A 120 -14.89 -4.76 -24.25
N ALA A 121 -15.49 -5.66 -25.04
CA ALA A 121 -15.10 -7.07 -25.09
C ALA A 121 -13.63 -7.24 -25.51
N LYS A 122 -13.16 -6.49 -26.51
CA LYS A 122 -11.76 -6.48 -26.94
C LYS A 122 -10.82 -6.02 -25.81
N ILE A 123 -11.21 -4.97 -25.05
CA ILE A 123 -10.43 -4.50 -23.89
C ILE A 123 -10.34 -5.60 -22.83
N MET A 124 -11.47 -6.22 -22.45
CA MET A 124 -11.50 -7.27 -21.45
C MET A 124 -10.70 -8.51 -21.87
N LEU A 125 -10.80 -8.89 -23.14
CA LEU A 125 -10.08 -10.04 -23.70
C LEU A 125 -8.56 -9.79 -23.69
N LEU A 126 -8.12 -8.64 -24.17
CA LEU A 126 -6.70 -8.31 -24.25
C LEU A 126 -6.07 -8.16 -22.85
N ASP A 127 -6.70 -7.36 -21.99
CA ASP A 127 -6.19 -7.11 -20.65
C ASP A 127 -6.28 -8.34 -19.75
N GLY A 128 -7.36 -9.13 -19.87
CA GLY A 128 -7.51 -10.40 -19.17
C GLY A 128 -6.48 -11.44 -19.58
N SER A 129 -6.21 -11.55 -20.89
CA SER A 129 -5.16 -12.44 -21.40
C SER A 129 -3.77 -12.01 -20.94
N PHE A 130 -3.48 -10.71 -20.96
CA PHE A 130 -2.23 -10.17 -20.43
C PHE A 130 -2.04 -10.54 -18.95
N LEU A 131 -3.07 -10.34 -18.13
CA LEU A 131 -3.00 -10.65 -16.69
C LEU A 131 -2.84 -12.14 -16.45
N LEU A 132 -3.57 -13.01 -17.16
CA LEU A 132 -3.43 -14.46 -17.00
C LEU A 132 -2.03 -14.94 -17.38
N GLU A 133 -1.49 -14.49 -18.52
CA GLU A 133 -0.13 -14.87 -18.93
C GLU A 133 0.93 -14.33 -17.92
N LEU A 134 0.75 -13.12 -17.41
CA LEU A 134 1.62 -12.57 -16.36
C LEU A 134 1.59 -13.44 -15.10
N LEU A 135 0.38 -13.85 -14.66
CA LEU A 135 0.23 -14.74 -13.50
C LEU A 135 0.89 -16.10 -13.72
N LEU A 136 0.76 -16.68 -14.92
CA LEU A 136 1.39 -17.97 -15.25
C LEU A 136 2.92 -17.87 -15.30
N ARG A 137 3.47 -16.77 -15.82
CA ARG A 137 4.93 -16.56 -15.88
C ARG A 137 5.56 -16.27 -14.52
N CYS A 138 4.86 -15.53 -13.66
CA CYS A 138 5.36 -15.12 -12.35
C CYS A 138 4.98 -16.10 -11.23
N GLY A 139 4.05 -17.00 -11.48
CA GLY A 139 3.55 -17.94 -10.47
C GLY A 139 4.60 -18.95 -10.05
N PRO A 140 4.53 -19.44 -8.78
CA PRO A 140 5.37 -20.55 -8.32
C PRO A 140 5.16 -21.78 -9.19
N GLN A 141 6.26 -22.48 -9.56
CA GLN A 141 6.20 -23.64 -10.47
C GLN A 141 5.32 -24.77 -9.97
N ASP A 142 5.21 -24.94 -8.66
CA ASP A 142 4.35 -25.93 -8.00
C ASP A 142 2.86 -25.57 -8.06
N MET A 143 2.52 -24.30 -8.28
CA MET A 143 1.15 -23.81 -8.43
C MET A 143 0.71 -23.73 -9.90
N VAL A 144 1.65 -23.52 -10.83
CA VAL A 144 1.34 -23.40 -12.25
C VAL A 144 1.01 -24.80 -12.80
N PRO A 145 -0.19 -25.00 -13.36
CA PRO A 145 -0.54 -26.28 -13.95
C PRO A 145 0.40 -26.66 -15.10
N GLN A 146 0.72 -27.94 -15.24
CA GLN A 146 1.42 -28.42 -16.44
C GLN A 146 0.50 -28.26 -17.65
N ILE A 147 0.74 -27.21 -18.42
CA ILE A 147 0.00 -26.90 -19.64
C ILE A 147 0.74 -27.57 -20.81
N PRO A 148 0.06 -28.39 -21.65
CA PRO A 148 0.67 -28.95 -22.85
C PRO A 148 1.23 -27.82 -23.73
N ASN A 149 2.36 -28.04 -24.39
CA ASN A 149 3.10 -27.08 -25.22
C ASN A 149 3.87 -25.98 -24.45
N GLU A 150 4.26 -26.23 -23.21
CA GLU A 150 5.33 -25.45 -22.60
C GLU A 150 6.66 -25.77 -23.32
N ASP A 151 6.93 -25.05 -24.41
CA ASP A 151 8.31 -24.90 -24.85
C ASP A 151 9.06 -24.22 -23.70
N ASN A 152 10.15 -24.87 -23.22
CA ASN A 152 11.01 -24.42 -22.11
C ASN A 152 11.68 -23.05 -22.38
N HIS A 153 10.96 -22.11 -22.91
CA HIS A 153 11.36 -20.70 -23.03
C HIS A 153 11.20 -19.97 -21.68
N HIS A 154 11.67 -20.62 -20.59
CA HIS A 154 11.97 -19.94 -19.32
C HIS A 154 13.26 -19.11 -19.45
N GLY A 155 13.39 -18.37 -20.56
CA GLY A 155 14.37 -17.31 -20.66
C GLY A 155 13.78 -16.01 -20.14
N SER A 156 13.72 -15.82 -18.82
CA SER A 156 13.26 -14.55 -18.23
C SER A 156 14.11 -13.35 -18.71
N SER A 157 15.28 -13.60 -19.29
CA SER A 157 16.18 -12.59 -19.83
C SER A 157 15.71 -11.96 -21.15
N SER A 158 14.79 -12.58 -21.89
CA SER A 158 14.27 -12.03 -23.15
C SER A 158 12.90 -11.35 -23.00
N ASP A 159 12.22 -11.52 -21.86
CA ASP A 159 10.94 -10.88 -21.58
C ASP A 159 11.16 -9.45 -21.09
N PRO A 160 10.65 -8.43 -21.81
CA PRO A 160 10.88 -7.03 -21.44
C PRO A 160 10.33 -6.65 -20.07
N ILE A 161 9.24 -7.28 -19.63
CA ILE A 161 8.61 -6.99 -18.32
C ILE A 161 9.34 -7.72 -17.21
N LEU A 162 9.57 -9.02 -17.37
CA LEU A 162 10.19 -9.86 -16.34
C LEU A 162 11.70 -9.71 -16.26
N GLY A 163 12.34 -9.37 -17.39
CA GLY A 163 13.79 -9.13 -17.47
C GLY A 163 14.23 -7.84 -16.75
N HIS A 164 13.31 -6.92 -16.43
CA HIS A 164 13.60 -5.65 -15.78
C HIS A 164 12.78 -5.48 -14.51
N GLN A 165 13.42 -5.61 -13.35
CA GLN A 165 12.76 -5.53 -12.05
C GLN A 165 11.97 -4.21 -11.84
N GLU A 166 12.48 -3.08 -12.35
CA GLU A 166 11.80 -1.78 -12.25
C GLU A 166 10.51 -1.76 -13.10
N MET A 167 10.53 -2.37 -14.28
CA MET A 167 9.35 -2.46 -15.14
C MET A 167 8.28 -3.35 -14.49
N LEU A 168 8.66 -4.53 -13.98
CA LEU A 168 7.75 -5.40 -13.26
C LEU A 168 7.16 -4.70 -12.03
N SER A 169 7.98 -4.02 -11.24
CA SER A 169 7.52 -3.25 -10.07
C SER A 169 6.51 -2.17 -10.45
N SER A 170 6.73 -1.46 -11.57
CA SER A 170 5.81 -0.45 -12.09
C SER A 170 4.49 -1.07 -12.56
N VAL A 171 4.55 -2.19 -13.30
CA VAL A 171 3.35 -2.94 -13.69
C VAL A 171 2.56 -3.36 -12.45
N LEU A 172 3.22 -3.98 -11.46
CA LEU A 172 2.56 -4.43 -10.23
C LEU A 172 1.92 -3.26 -9.47
N THR A 173 2.58 -2.10 -9.44
CA THR A 173 2.02 -0.90 -8.83
C THR A 173 0.75 -0.46 -9.54
N ASP A 174 0.76 -0.38 -10.88
CA ASP A 174 -0.42 -0.01 -11.66
C ASP A 174 -1.57 -1.00 -11.49
N LEU A 175 -1.29 -2.29 -11.28
CA LEU A 175 -2.30 -3.32 -10.99
C LEU A 175 -2.97 -3.16 -9.61
N THR A 176 -2.46 -2.30 -8.74
CA THR A 176 -3.07 -2.01 -7.43
C THR A 176 -3.95 -0.77 -7.43
N LEU A 177 -4.01 -0.03 -8.53
CA LEU A 177 -4.86 1.15 -8.64
C LEU A 177 -6.32 0.74 -8.74
N LEU A 178 -7.19 1.38 -7.95
CA LEU A 178 -8.62 1.05 -7.86
C LEU A 178 -9.34 1.19 -9.21
N GLU A 179 -9.00 2.23 -9.98
CA GLU A 179 -9.62 2.47 -11.29
C GLU A 179 -8.91 1.75 -12.44
N ASN A 180 -7.82 1.02 -12.16
CA ASN A 180 -7.04 0.27 -13.14
C ASN A 180 -7.23 -1.23 -12.96
N GLN A 181 -8.47 -1.69 -12.97
CA GLN A 181 -8.88 -3.06 -12.69
C GLN A 181 -9.81 -3.58 -13.78
N ILE A 182 -9.86 -4.92 -13.92
CA ILE A 182 -10.98 -5.62 -14.58
C ILE A 182 -11.70 -6.51 -13.56
N PRO A 183 -12.98 -6.82 -13.78
CA PRO A 183 -13.72 -7.72 -12.89
C PRO A 183 -13.07 -9.10 -12.82
N PHE A 184 -12.94 -9.65 -11.63
CA PHE A 184 -12.25 -10.93 -11.43
C PHE A 184 -12.93 -12.10 -12.12
N PHE A 185 -14.26 -12.03 -12.33
CA PHE A 185 -15.00 -13.05 -13.06
C PHE A 185 -14.59 -13.13 -14.55
N VAL A 186 -14.12 -12.02 -15.14
CA VAL A 186 -13.57 -12.02 -16.52
C VAL A 186 -12.34 -12.92 -16.58
N LEU A 187 -11.42 -12.80 -15.63
CA LEU A 187 -10.23 -13.66 -15.55
C LEU A 187 -10.58 -15.12 -15.33
N LYS A 188 -11.53 -15.40 -14.45
CA LYS A 188 -12.01 -16.76 -14.20
C LYS A 188 -12.63 -17.37 -15.46
N THR A 189 -13.46 -16.60 -16.16
CA THR A 189 -14.11 -17.05 -17.39
C THR A 189 -13.08 -17.33 -18.48
N LEU A 190 -12.14 -16.42 -18.70
CA LEU A 190 -11.06 -16.63 -19.66
C LEU A 190 -10.21 -17.86 -19.30
N ALA A 191 -9.82 -18.03 -18.05
CA ALA A 191 -9.03 -19.18 -17.62
C ALA A 191 -9.76 -20.50 -17.87
N ARG A 192 -11.06 -20.56 -17.61
CA ARG A 192 -11.90 -21.76 -17.90
C ARG A 192 -12.02 -22.06 -19.38
N THR A 193 -12.19 -21.03 -20.21
CA THR A 193 -12.32 -21.19 -21.65
C THR A 193 -10.99 -21.59 -22.29
N LEU A 194 -9.89 -20.96 -21.87
CA LEU A 194 -8.54 -21.25 -22.39
C LEU A 194 -8.06 -22.66 -22.02
N PHE A 195 -8.35 -23.10 -20.79
CA PHE A 195 -7.81 -24.33 -20.22
C PHE A 195 -8.88 -25.21 -19.55
N PRO A 196 -9.89 -25.71 -20.29
CA PRO A 196 -11.05 -26.41 -19.71
C PRO A 196 -10.65 -27.68 -18.95
N ASN A 197 -9.58 -28.35 -19.35
CA ASN A 197 -9.12 -29.58 -18.73
C ASN A 197 -8.26 -29.36 -17.47
N VAL A 198 -7.68 -28.16 -17.32
CA VAL A 198 -6.79 -27.80 -16.21
C VAL A 198 -7.59 -27.15 -15.08
N PHE A 199 -8.51 -26.30 -15.46
CA PHE A 199 -9.32 -25.53 -14.54
C PHE A 199 -10.71 -26.19 -14.35
N THR A 200 -10.76 -27.31 -13.66
CA THR A 200 -12.01 -27.97 -13.25
C THR A 200 -12.65 -27.24 -12.06
N SER A 201 -13.18 -27.91 -11.07
CA SER A 201 -13.88 -27.30 -9.92
C SER A 201 -13.05 -26.40 -8.99
N GLN A 202 -11.71 -26.39 -9.13
CA GLN A 202 -10.79 -25.60 -8.29
C GLN A 202 -10.27 -24.30 -8.94
N VAL A 203 -10.73 -23.95 -10.14
CA VAL A 203 -10.29 -22.77 -10.93
C VAL A 203 -10.34 -21.48 -10.14
N ASP A 204 -11.41 -21.32 -9.38
CA ASP A 204 -11.67 -20.08 -8.65
C ASP A 204 -10.57 -19.77 -7.62
N HIS A 205 -9.91 -20.80 -7.14
CA HIS A 205 -8.82 -20.66 -6.18
C HIS A 205 -7.48 -20.43 -6.86
N LEU A 206 -7.21 -21.12 -7.96
CA LEU A 206 -5.89 -21.03 -8.59
C LEU A 206 -5.56 -19.63 -9.10
N VAL A 207 -6.48 -18.95 -9.81
CA VAL A 207 -6.26 -17.57 -10.28
C VAL A 207 -6.06 -16.62 -9.07
N ALA A 208 -6.81 -16.84 -7.98
CA ALA A 208 -6.65 -16.06 -6.76
C ALA A 208 -5.30 -16.35 -6.07
N ASP A 209 -4.92 -17.62 -5.96
CA ASP A 209 -3.67 -18.04 -5.34
C ASP A 209 -2.45 -17.52 -6.11
N LEU A 210 -2.45 -17.60 -7.44
CA LEU A 210 -1.42 -17.00 -8.29
C LEU A 210 -1.34 -15.48 -8.12
N THR A 211 -2.51 -14.80 -8.06
CA THR A 211 -2.54 -13.35 -7.82
C THR A 211 -1.95 -13.00 -6.46
N LEU A 212 -2.35 -13.69 -5.38
CA LEU A 212 -1.80 -13.44 -4.04
C LEU A 212 -0.31 -13.73 -3.97
N SER A 213 0.14 -14.80 -4.62
CA SER A 213 1.57 -15.15 -4.71
C SER A 213 2.37 -14.07 -5.43
N LEU A 214 1.86 -13.55 -6.56
CA LEU A 214 2.50 -12.46 -7.32
C LEU A 214 2.74 -11.22 -6.47
N PHE A 215 1.79 -10.87 -5.62
CA PHE A 215 1.87 -9.72 -4.71
C PHE A 215 2.42 -10.06 -3.32
N CYS A 216 2.92 -11.27 -3.10
CA CYS A 216 3.45 -11.75 -1.82
C CYS A 216 2.46 -11.63 -0.66
N TYR A 217 1.17 -11.84 -0.91
CA TYR A 217 0.12 -11.87 0.10
C TYR A 217 -0.16 -13.31 0.59
N PRO A 218 -0.66 -13.47 1.83
CA PRO A 218 -1.09 -14.77 2.34
C PRO A 218 -2.21 -15.37 1.50
N LEU A 219 -2.14 -16.67 1.23
CA LEU A 219 -3.20 -17.39 0.54
C LEU A 219 -4.44 -17.48 1.43
N ILE A 220 -5.60 -17.16 0.88
CA ILE A 220 -6.89 -17.20 1.56
C ILE A 220 -7.93 -17.94 0.74
N ARG A 221 -8.88 -18.56 1.41
CA ARG A 221 -10.06 -19.14 0.77
C ARG A 221 -11.20 -18.13 0.78
N CYS A 222 -11.43 -17.49 -0.36
CA CYS A 222 -12.49 -16.50 -0.51
C CYS A 222 -13.40 -16.85 -1.70
N PRO A 223 -14.71 -17.02 -1.49
CA PRO A 223 -15.64 -17.42 -2.55
C PRO A 223 -15.95 -16.29 -3.54
N ALA A 224 -15.89 -15.03 -3.11
CA ALA A 224 -16.30 -13.88 -3.91
C ALA A 224 -15.23 -12.79 -3.93
N VAL A 225 -14.50 -12.71 -5.05
CA VAL A 225 -13.49 -11.69 -5.31
C VAL A 225 -13.97 -10.78 -6.45
N ALA A 226 -13.90 -9.46 -6.24
CA ALA A 226 -14.33 -8.49 -7.24
C ALA A 226 -13.23 -8.18 -8.27
N HIS A 227 -12.00 -7.93 -7.81
CA HIS A 227 -10.84 -7.60 -8.61
C HIS A 227 -9.55 -7.78 -7.76
N PHE A 228 -8.35 -7.56 -8.33
CA PHE A 228 -7.08 -7.79 -7.64
C PHE A 228 -6.94 -7.01 -6.33
N LEU A 229 -7.20 -5.71 -6.35
CA LEU A 229 -7.10 -4.87 -5.14
C LEU A 229 -8.03 -5.37 -4.02
N HIS A 230 -9.25 -5.84 -4.36
CA HIS A 230 -10.16 -6.44 -3.38
C HIS A 230 -9.60 -7.74 -2.80
N LEU A 231 -9.02 -8.60 -3.64
CA LEU A 231 -8.40 -9.85 -3.18
C LEU A 231 -7.25 -9.58 -2.19
N MET A 232 -6.38 -8.61 -2.52
CA MET A 232 -5.28 -8.19 -1.65
C MET A 232 -5.80 -7.60 -0.32
N HIS A 233 -6.86 -6.80 -0.39
CA HIS A 233 -7.53 -6.26 0.80
C HIS A 233 -8.06 -7.38 1.71
N LEU A 234 -8.77 -8.35 1.14
CA LEU A 234 -9.28 -9.51 1.90
C LEU A 234 -8.16 -10.33 2.56
N SER A 235 -7.06 -10.55 1.84
CA SER A 235 -5.90 -11.26 2.36
C SER A 235 -5.15 -10.50 3.46
N SER A 236 -5.31 -9.18 3.52
CA SER A 236 -4.67 -8.33 4.54
C SER A 236 -5.47 -8.24 5.83
N ILE A 237 -6.79 -8.51 5.78
CA ILE A 237 -7.65 -8.37 6.94
C ILE A 237 -7.41 -9.54 7.90
N ILE A 238 -7.03 -9.20 9.12
CA ILE A 238 -7.04 -10.16 10.23
C ILE A 238 -8.49 -10.28 10.68
N ASP A 239 -9.06 -11.48 10.59
CA ASP A 239 -10.42 -11.77 11.06
C ASP A 239 -10.47 -11.70 12.58
N GLU A 240 -10.61 -10.50 13.11
CA GLU A 240 -10.94 -10.26 14.50
C GLU A 240 -12.46 -10.40 14.66
N GLY A 241 -12.90 -11.59 15.12
CA GLY A 241 -14.29 -11.88 15.39
C GLY A 241 -15.00 -10.77 16.13
N GLN A 242 -16.21 -10.44 15.66
CA GLN A 242 -17.20 -9.48 16.21
C GLN A 242 -16.64 -8.13 16.64
N LYS A 243 -16.58 -7.19 15.69
CA LYS A 243 -16.30 -5.78 15.98
C LYS A 243 -17.46 -5.17 16.76
N VAL A 244 -17.24 -4.93 18.04
CA VAL A 244 -18.08 -4.02 18.82
C VAL A 244 -18.01 -2.65 18.17
N LYS A 245 -19.14 -2.10 17.72
CA LYS A 245 -19.24 -0.71 17.24
C LYS A 245 -18.95 0.22 18.43
N GLN A 246 -17.71 0.57 18.64
CA GLN A 246 -17.32 1.58 19.62
C GLN A 246 -17.33 2.97 18.98
N ALA A 247 -17.64 3.98 19.80
CA ALA A 247 -17.53 5.38 19.38
C ALA A 247 -16.09 5.65 18.95
N GLN A 248 -15.96 6.37 17.84
CA GLN A 248 -14.69 6.74 17.23
C GLN A 248 -13.83 7.56 18.19
N GLN A 249 -12.60 7.11 18.40
CA GLN A 249 -11.59 7.86 19.15
C GLN A 249 -10.34 8.06 18.29
N GLU A 250 -9.94 9.32 18.13
CA GLU A 250 -8.69 9.67 17.49
C GLU A 250 -7.54 9.67 18.49
N LEU A 251 -6.35 9.33 18.03
CA LEU A 251 -5.14 9.48 18.81
C LEU A 251 -4.78 10.98 18.92
N LYS A 252 -4.77 11.51 20.14
CA LYS A 252 -4.49 12.93 20.45
C LYS A 252 -3.03 13.22 20.80
N ARG A 253 -2.23 12.17 20.93
CA ARG A 253 -0.81 12.24 21.36
C ARG A 253 0.10 11.66 20.30
N CYS A 254 1.00 12.47 19.77
CA CYS A 254 2.04 11.99 18.85
C CYS A 254 3.11 11.14 19.58
N ALA A 255 4.00 10.51 18.81
CA ALA A 255 4.99 9.57 19.32
C ALA A 255 5.89 10.19 20.42
N THR A 256 6.34 11.42 20.23
CA THR A 256 7.14 12.14 21.24
C THR A 256 6.37 12.41 22.52
N ARG A 257 5.09 12.80 22.43
CA ARG A 257 4.21 13.02 23.60
C ARG A 257 3.90 11.73 24.33
N LEU A 258 3.70 10.62 23.61
CA LEU A 258 3.52 9.31 24.23
C LEU A 258 4.77 8.87 24.97
N ARG A 259 5.97 9.07 24.42
CA ARG A 259 7.23 8.80 25.12
C ARG A 259 7.38 9.67 26.38
N ALA A 260 7.03 10.96 26.29
CA ALA A 260 7.04 11.85 27.45
C ALA A 260 6.04 11.41 28.54
N ALA A 261 4.93 10.76 28.16
CA ALA A 261 3.99 10.17 29.11
C ALA A 261 4.47 8.81 29.69
N GLY A 262 5.64 8.32 29.28
CA GLY A 262 6.22 7.05 29.76
C GLY A 262 5.83 5.82 28.93
N VAL A 263 5.29 6.01 27.71
CA VAL A 263 5.04 4.92 26.76
C VAL A 263 6.35 4.54 26.08
N THR A 264 6.67 3.26 26.10
CA THR A 264 7.78 2.69 25.30
C THR A 264 7.23 2.23 23.95
N ILE A 265 7.76 2.77 22.85
CA ILE A 265 7.37 2.37 21.49
C ILE A 265 8.44 1.43 20.96
N ARG A 266 8.04 0.26 20.47
CA ARG A 266 8.97 -0.74 19.91
C ARG A 266 8.34 -1.50 18.74
N PRO A 267 9.17 -2.05 17.81
CA PRO A 267 8.67 -2.93 16.76
C PRO A 267 8.22 -4.28 17.35
N VAL A 268 7.26 -4.91 16.69
CA VAL A 268 6.93 -6.31 16.95
C VAL A 268 7.90 -7.19 16.18
N ASP A 269 8.56 -8.13 16.85
CA ASP A 269 9.35 -9.16 16.17
C ASP A 269 8.41 -10.11 15.44
N ARG A 270 8.36 -10.00 14.12
CA ARG A 270 7.63 -10.94 13.28
C ARG A 270 8.56 -12.03 12.79
N HIS A 271 8.39 -13.23 13.32
CA HIS A 271 9.00 -14.43 12.77
C HIS A 271 8.34 -14.91 11.45
N SER A 272 7.32 -14.23 10.93
CA SER A 272 6.65 -14.61 9.69
C SER A 272 7.42 -14.09 8.47
N LYS A 273 7.86 -15.02 7.62
CA LYS A 273 8.55 -14.75 6.33
C LYS A 273 7.66 -14.06 5.28
N LEU A 274 6.40 -13.80 5.55
CA LEU A 274 5.48 -13.11 4.65
C LEU A 274 5.63 -11.62 4.86
N VAL A 275 6.23 -10.97 3.89
CA VAL A 275 6.43 -9.52 3.84
C VAL A 275 5.11 -8.86 3.46
N ASN A 276 4.14 -8.84 4.38
CA ASN A 276 3.01 -7.92 4.22
C ASN A 276 3.54 -6.50 4.36
N LEU A 277 3.29 -5.67 3.36
CA LEU A 277 3.70 -4.27 3.35
C LEU A 277 3.15 -3.53 4.60
N PHE A 278 1.96 -3.92 5.07
CA PHE A 278 1.27 -3.31 6.20
C PHE A 278 1.04 -4.32 7.32
N GLY A 279 1.41 -3.95 8.53
CA GLY A 279 1.17 -4.74 9.74
C GLY A 279 0.10 -4.10 10.62
N PHE A 280 -1.05 -4.76 10.76
CA PHE A 280 -2.20 -4.21 11.49
C PHE A 280 -2.28 -4.65 12.94
N ASP A 281 -1.49 -5.63 13.38
CA ASP A 281 -1.49 -6.14 14.75
C ASP A 281 -0.72 -5.18 15.68
N ILE A 282 -1.36 -4.07 16.04
CA ILE A 282 -0.82 -3.05 16.92
C ILE A 282 -1.38 -3.27 18.32
N ARG A 283 -0.51 -3.36 19.32
CA ARG A 283 -0.89 -3.67 20.70
C ARG A 283 -0.33 -2.67 21.69
N PHE A 284 -1.13 -2.36 22.72
CA PHE A 284 -0.68 -1.55 23.84
C PHE A 284 -0.90 -2.29 25.14
N LEU A 285 0.15 -2.65 25.84
CA LEU A 285 0.12 -3.39 27.09
C LEU A 285 1.16 -2.84 28.08
N LYS A 286 0.75 -2.56 29.30
CA LYS A 286 1.65 -2.17 30.43
C LYS A 286 2.59 -1.01 30.09
N GLY A 287 2.14 -0.06 29.28
CA GLY A 287 2.94 1.10 28.87
C GLY A 287 3.89 0.84 27.71
N VAL A 288 3.76 -0.31 27.03
CA VAL A 288 4.51 -0.65 25.83
C VAL A 288 3.55 -0.64 24.65
N LEU A 289 3.84 0.19 23.65
CA LEU A 289 3.16 0.23 22.35
C LEU A 289 4.00 -0.56 21.34
N GLU A 290 3.46 -1.68 20.91
CA GLU A 290 4.06 -2.56 19.91
C GLU A 290 3.42 -2.31 18.56
N ILE A 291 4.24 -1.95 17.57
CA ILE A 291 3.80 -1.66 16.20
C ILE A 291 4.62 -2.52 15.26
N PRO A 292 4.00 -3.28 14.34
CA PRO A 292 4.74 -3.97 13.29
C PRO A 292 5.54 -2.98 12.44
N PRO A 293 6.80 -3.29 12.09
CA PRO A 293 7.61 -2.41 11.24
C PRO A 293 6.91 -2.11 9.92
N LEU A 294 6.83 -0.84 9.56
CA LEU A 294 6.35 -0.38 8.25
C LEU A 294 7.56 -0.04 7.38
N HIS A 295 7.74 -0.82 6.32
CA HIS A 295 8.73 -0.52 5.29
C HIS A 295 8.14 0.47 4.28
N VAL A 296 8.63 1.71 4.30
CA VAL A 296 8.16 2.76 3.41
C VAL A 296 9.06 2.82 2.19
N VAL A 297 8.47 2.53 1.03
CA VAL A 297 9.07 2.60 -0.30
C VAL A 297 8.26 3.57 -1.17
N GLU A 298 8.75 3.93 -2.34
CA GLU A 298 8.09 4.89 -3.26
C GLU A 298 6.63 4.53 -3.59
N THR A 299 6.31 3.23 -3.63
CA THR A 299 4.96 2.74 -3.95
C THR A 299 4.02 2.70 -2.75
N THR A 300 4.52 2.86 -1.52
CA THR A 300 3.71 2.75 -0.29
C THR A 300 2.52 3.70 -0.28
N GLU A 301 2.72 4.95 -0.73
CA GLU A 301 1.63 5.94 -0.81
C GLU A 301 0.54 5.50 -1.79
N VAL A 302 0.93 5.01 -2.97
CA VAL A 302 0.00 4.55 -4.01
C VAL A 302 -0.85 3.39 -3.47
N TYR A 303 -0.24 2.38 -2.89
CA TYR A 303 -0.95 1.25 -2.28
C TYR A 303 -1.95 1.73 -1.22
N LEU A 304 -1.47 2.51 -0.26
CA LEU A 304 -2.29 2.91 0.89
C LEU A 304 -3.48 3.78 0.45
N ARG A 305 -3.28 4.72 -0.48
CA ARG A 305 -4.36 5.57 -1.01
C ARG A 305 -5.42 4.76 -1.76
N ASN A 306 -5.03 3.77 -2.54
CA ASN A 306 -5.96 2.95 -3.31
C ASN A 306 -6.75 1.98 -2.41
N PHE A 307 -6.12 1.39 -1.37
CA PHE A 307 -6.85 0.63 -0.36
C PHE A 307 -7.84 1.51 0.42
N ILE A 308 -7.43 2.72 0.83
CA ILE A 308 -8.34 3.68 1.49
C ILE A 308 -9.50 4.04 0.56
N ALA A 309 -9.24 4.33 -0.71
CA ALA A 309 -10.29 4.66 -1.67
C ALA A 309 -11.28 3.49 -1.85
N TRP A 310 -10.77 2.26 -1.91
CA TRP A 310 -11.61 1.05 -1.92
C TRP A 310 -12.48 0.95 -0.67
N GLU A 311 -11.91 1.10 0.52
CA GLU A 311 -12.64 1.05 1.79
C GLU A 311 -13.70 2.16 1.91
N GLN A 312 -13.39 3.38 1.43
CA GLN A 312 -14.31 4.52 1.46
C GLN A 312 -15.44 4.41 0.44
N SER A 313 -15.28 3.61 -0.60
CA SER A 313 -16.29 3.41 -1.65
C SER A 313 -17.35 2.40 -1.27
N ARG A 314 -17.18 1.67 -0.16
CA ARG A 314 -18.05 0.55 0.22
C ARG A 314 -18.61 0.66 1.61
N ILE A 315 -19.85 0.20 1.77
CA ILE A 315 -20.53 0.07 3.07
C ILE A 315 -20.36 -1.37 3.56
N GLY A 316 -20.05 -1.53 4.86
CA GLY A 316 -20.04 -2.84 5.51
C GLY A 316 -18.75 -3.66 5.33
N ILE A 317 -17.71 -3.12 4.70
CA ILE A 317 -16.39 -3.74 4.69
C ILE A 317 -15.51 -3.24 5.84
N SER A 318 -14.50 -4.02 6.21
CA SER A 318 -13.49 -3.60 7.18
C SER A 318 -12.68 -2.44 6.63
N ARG A 319 -12.47 -1.40 7.45
CA ARG A 319 -11.71 -0.19 7.11
C ARG A 319 -10.36 -0.17 7.78
N GLN A 320 -9.65 -1.26 7.70
CA GLN A 320 -8.42 -1.48 8.44
C GLN A 320 -7.29 -0.58 7.95
N PHE A 321 -7.16 -0.39 6.64
CA PHE A 321 -6.16 0.53 6.05
C PHE A 321 -6.46 1.99 6.42
N THR A 322 -7.74 2.39 6.39
CA THR A 322 -8.16 3.74 6.81
C THR A 322 -7.83 3.97 8.29
N SER A 323 -8.19 3.03 9.16
CA SER A 323 -7.92 3.12 10.60
C SER A 323 -6.42 3.14 10.90
N TYR A 324 -5.64 2.34 10.18
CA TYR A 324 -4.18 2.31 10.28
C TYR A 324 -3.54 3.65 9.88
N ALA A 325 -3.98 4.20 8.74
CA ALA A 325 -3.49 5.50 8.27
C ALA A 325 -3.83 6.64 9.26
N LEU A 326 -5.02 6.62 9.86
CA LEU A 326 -5.43 7.57 10.88
C LEU A 326 -4.60 7.46 12.16
N LEU A 327 -4.29 6.23 12.59
CA LEU A 327 -3.41 6.00 13.73
C LEU A 327 -2.00 6.53 13.48
N LEU A 328 -1.41 6.24 12.31
CA LEU A 328 -0.09 6.76 11.92
C LEU A 328 -0.08 8.28 11.84
N ARG A 329 -1.12 8.90 11.25
CA ARG A 329 -1.27 10.36 11.26
C ARG A 329 -1.31 10.94 12.68
N GLY A 330 -1.97 10.25 13.61
CA GLY A 330 -2.00 10.64 15.00
C GLY A 330 -0.63 10.53 15.70
N LEU A 331 0.16 9.52 15.35
CA LEU A 331 1.50 9.30 15.87
C LEU A 331 2.53 10.29 15.31
N ILE A 332 2.36 10.74 14.05
CA ILE A 332 3.34 11.53 13.29
C ILE A 332 2.80 12.95 13.09
N CYS A 333 3.27 13.88 13.90
CA CYS A 333 2.89 15.29 13.82
C CYS A 333 4.08 16.21 13.50
N SER A 334 5.30 15.69 13.64
CA SER A 334 6.56 16.43 13.46
C SER A 334 7.69 15.54 12.97
N LEU A 335 8.78 16.15 12.48
CA LEU A 335 10.00 15.42 12.09
C LEU A 335 10.58 14.61 13.25
N GLN A 336 10.47 15.13 14.48
CA GLN A 336 10.95 14.45 15.68
C GLN A 336 10.17 13.15 15.98
N ASP A 337 8.87 13.11 15.63
CA ASP A 337 8.09 11.88 15.75
C ASP A 337 8.57 10.82 14.76
N ILE A 338 8.89 11.25 13.52
CA ILE A 338 9.44 10.36 12.48
C ILE A 338 10.80 9.81 12.93
N GLU A 339 11.72 10.68 13.36
CA GLU A 339 13.03 10.26 13.92
C GLU A 339 12.86 9.25 15.05
N THR A 340 11.93 9.54 15.97
CA THR A 340 11.61 8.63 17.07
C THR A 340 11.14 7.26 16.59
N LEU A 341 10.28 7.20 15.58
CA LEU A 341 9.75 5.94 15.03
C LEU A 341 10.80 5.18 14.20
N VAL A 342 11.66 5.91 13.48
CA VAL A 342 12.79 5.34 12.71
C VAL A 342 13.87 4.79 13.66
N ASP A 343 14.27 5.57 14.67
CA ASP A 343 15.27 5.14 15.68
C ASP A 343 14.82 3.90 16.44
N ASN A 344 13.51 3.76 16.66
CA ASN A 344 12.92 2.59 17.31
C ASN A 344 12.65 1.42 16.35
N GLY A 345 12.94 1.55 15.06
CA GLY A 345 12.70 0.49 14.07
C GLY A 345 11.23 0.24 13.71
N VAL A 346 10.32 1.14 14.05
CA VAL A 346 8.90 1.08 13.68
C VAL A 346 8.68 1.55 12.26
N LEU A 347 9.41 2.59 11.82
CA LEU A 347 9.46 3.02 10.43
C LEU A 347 10.82 2.65 9.84
N VAL A 348 10.79 1.86 8.77
CA VAL A 348 11.97 1.51 7.98
C VAL A 348 11.77 2.15 6.61
N LYS A 349 12.59 3.12 6.25
CA LYS A 349 12.44 3.86 5.00
C LYS A 349 13.58 3.57 4.03
N ASP A 350 13.27 3.63 2.73
CA ASP A 350 14.31 3.65 1.69
C ASP A 350 15.18 4.90 1.83
N THR A 351 16.44 4.78 1.43
CA THR A 351 17.42 5.87 1.45
C THR A 351 17.01 7.07 0.60
N LYS A 352 16.20 6.85 -0.43
CA LYS A 352 15.69 7.89 -1.33
C LYS A 352 14.59 8.76 -0.70
N ILE A 353 13.93 8.29 0.37
CA ILE A 353 12.80 8.98 1.00
C ILE A 353 13.31 9.84 2.17
N SER A 354 13.03 11.14 2.13
CA SER A 354 13.37 12.05 3.21
C SER A 354 12.37 11.97 4.39
N ASN A 355 12.74 12.53 5.54
CA ASN A 355 11.82 12.62 6.67
C ASN A 355 10.68 13.62 6.40
N GLU A 356 10.96 14.64 5.59
CA GLU A 356 10.00 15.64 5.12
C GLU A 356 8.93 15.00 4.21
N ASP A 357 9.34 14.07 3.32
CA ASP A 357 8.42 13.32 2.47
C ASP A 357 7.49 12.44 3.32
N LEU A 358 8.02 11.76 4.33
CA LEU A 358 7.21 10.98 5.27
C LEU A 358 6.21 11.84 6.05
N LEU A 359 6.64 13.03 6.50
CA LEU A 359 5.73 13.95 7.20
C LEU A 359 4.60 14.42 6.28
N THR A 360 4.91 14.71 5.03
CA THR A 360 3.93 15.10 4.02
C THR A 360 2.98 13.95 3.69
N LEU A 361 3.51 12.74 3.50
CA LEU A 361 2.72 11.54 3.25
C LEU A 361 1.69 11.32 4.36
N PHE A 362 2.15 11.15 5.61
CA PHE A 362 1.24 10.86 6.73
C PHE A 362 0.32 12.03 7.09
N GLY A 363 0.74 13.27 6.81
CA GLY A 363 -0.09 14.46 6.96
C GLY A 363 -1.21 14.58 5.92
N THR A 364 -1.07 13.96 4.75
CA THR A 364 -2.02 14.09 3.63
C THR A 364 -2.80 12.81 3.32
N ILE A 365 -2.32 11.64 3.76
CA ILE A 365 -2.86 10.33 3.38
C ILE A 365 -4.35 10.14 3.73
N THR A 366 -4.81 10.79 4.79
CA THR A 366 -6.20 10.70 5.26
C THR A 366 -7.06 11.91 4.87
N LYS A 367 -6.54 12.83 4.04
CA LYS A 367 -7.35 13.96 3.56
C LYS A 367 -8.48 13.46 2.66
N GLY A 368 -9.70 13.92 2.93
CA GLY A 368 -10.90 13.53 2.17
C GLY A 368 -11.57 12.24 2.64
N VAL A 369 -11.07 11.59 3.70
CA VAL A 369 -11.73 10.45 4.33
C VAL A 369 -12.99 10.92 5.07
N ASP A 370 -14.16 10.39 4.68
CA ASP A 370 -15.45 10.81 5.24
C ASP A 370 -15.88 9.98 6.46
N GLN A 371 -15.42 8.74 6.54
CA GLN A 371 -15.83 7.82 7.61
C GLN A 371 -14.61 7.12 8.19
N MET A 372 -14.54 7.12 9.50
CA MET A 372 -13.52 6.40 10.25
C MET A 372 -14.09 5.08 10.77
N ASP A 373 -13.33 4.03 10.69
CA ASP A 373 -13.61 2.78 11.38
C ASP A 373 -13.03 2.83 12.79
N SER A 374 -13.61 2.06 13.70
CA SER A 374 -13.22 2.00 15.10
C SER A 374 -12.15 0.95 15.40
N SER A 375 -11.46 0.39 14.39
CA SER A 375 -10.49 -0.72 14.59
C SER A 375 -9.46 -0.46 15.69
N TYR A 376 -9.02 0.79 15.86
CA TYR A 376 -8.08 1.19 16.91
C TYR A 376 -8.65 2.12 17.97
N SER A 377 -10.00 2.25 18.08
CA SER A 377 -10.63 3.18 19.04
C SER A 377 -10.21 2.91 20.47
N LYS A 378 -10.25 1.66 20.92
CA LYS A 378 -9.83 1.28 22.29
C LYS A 378 -8.33 1.54 22.49
N LEU A 379 -7.51 1.20 21.52
CA LEU A 379 -6.07 1.49 21.57
C LEU A 379 -5.81 3.00 21.72
N CYS A 380 -6.51 3.83 20.94
CA CYS A 380 -6.39 5.28 21.00
C CYS A 380 -6.87 5.83 22.37
N GLU A 381 -7.97 5.30 22.92
CA GLU A 381 -8.46 5.67 24.23
C GLU A 381 -7.43 5.34 25.32
N ASP A 382 -6.92 4.11 25.33
CA ASP A 382 -5.90 3.66 26.27
C ASP A 382 -4.63 4.52 26.19
N LEU A 383 -4.16 4.84 24.98
CA LEU A 383 -2.99 5.70 24.76
C LEU A 383 -3.25 7.16 25.17
N ASN A 384 -4.44 7.70 24.92
CA ASN A 384 -4.81 9.07 25.26
C ASN A 384 -4.89 9.28 26.78
N THR A 385 -5.35 8.27 27.50
CA THR A 385 -5.54 8.32 28.97
C THR A 385 -4.31 7.85 29.74
N TYR A 386 -3.42 7.09 29.09
CA TYR A 386 -2.25 6.53 29.76
C TYR A 386 -1.37 7.61 30.38
N SER A 387 -1.08 7.44 31.64
CA SER A 387 -0.04 8.18 32.35
C SER A 387 0.70 7.21 33.24
N ALA A 388 2.03 7.16 33.13
CA ALA A 388 2.82 6.37 34.05
C ALA A 388 2.53 6.86 35.48
N VAL A 389 1.94 5.98 36.27
CA VAL A 389 1.48 6.29 37.65
C VAL A 389 2.65 6.70 38.56
N ASN A 390 3.88 6.36 38.21
CA ASN A 390 5.08 6.65 38.98
C ASN A 390 5.81 7.89 38.45
N PRO A 391 5.75 9.06 39.13
CA PRO A 391 6.49 10.26 38.71
C PRO A 391 8.01 10.02 38.65
N LEU A 392 8.54 9.08 39.42
CA LEU A 392 9.94 8.67 39.39
C LEU A 392 10.37 8.01 38.08
N LYS A 393 9.46 7.37 37.33
CA LYS A 393 9.75 6.82 35.99
C LYS A 393 9.72 7.88 34.88
N LYS A 394 9.08 9.03 35.13
CA LYS A 394 9.10 10.17 34.17
C LYS A 394 10.40 10.94 34.23
N PHE A 395 11.05 10.98 35.38
CA PHE A 395 12.27 11.78 35.61
C PHE A 395 13.43 11.38 34.69
N PRO A 396 13.83 10.11 34.56
CA PRO A 396 14.93 9.74 33.69
C PRO A 396 14.63 9.96 32.19
N ILE A 397 13.36 9.81 31.75
CA ILE A 397 12.94 10.03 30.36
C ILE A 397 12.96 11.52 30.03
N LEU A 398 12.49 12.38 30.95
CA LEU A 398 12.54 13.83 30.80
C LEU A 398 13.99 14.32 30.78
N ILE A 399 14.83 13.83 31.72
CA ILE A 399 16.27 14.17 31.79
C ILE A 399 16.97 13.74 30.51
N TRP A 400 16.71 12.52 30.04
CA TRP A 400 17.33 12.02 28.79
C TRP A 400 16.93 12.85 27.58
N HIS A 401 15.64 13.25 27.49
CA HIS A 401 15.15 14.12 26.42
C HIS A 401 15.79 15.52 26.46
N TYR A 402 15.91 16.13 27.66
CA TYR A 402 16.59 17.39 27.83
C TYR A 402 18.11 17.28 27.57
N CYS A 403 18.77 16.20 28.04
CA CYS A 403 20.15 15.93 27.72
C CYS A 403 20.41 15.78 26.23
N ARG A 404 19.53 15.07 25.50
CA ARG A 404 19.63 14.94 24.04
C ARG A 404 19.47 16.29 23.34
N LEU A 405 18.49 17.10 23.72
CA LEU A 405 18.34 18.48 23.22
C LEU A 405 19.56 19.35 23.52
N CYS A 406 20.11 19.26 24.71
CA CYS A 406 21.33 19.96 25.06
C CYS A 406 22.55 19.50 24.23
N VAL A 407 22.67 18.20 23.97
CA VAL A 407 23.73 17.64 23.12
C VAL A 407 23.56 18.09 21.67
N GLU A 408 22.35 18.11 21.14
CA GLU A 408 22.07 18.60 19.79
C GLU A 408 22.32 20.10 19.65
N CYS A 409 21.88 20.91 20.63
CA CYS A 409 22.24 22.32 20.71
C CYS A 409 23.76 22.52 20.79
N MET A 410 24.44 21.76 21.63
CA MET A 410 25.92 21.83 21.73
C MET A 410 26.58 21.41 20.41
N ARG A 411 26.13 20.34 19.77
CA ARG A 411 26.63 19.92 18.44
C ARG A 411 26.41 21.00 17.38
N TYR A 412 25.24 21.65 17.39
CA TYR A 412 24.97 22.76 16.47
C TYR A 412 25.88 23.96 16.76
N PHE A 413 26.01 24.35 18.02
CA PHE A 413 26.94 25.43 18.45
C PHE A 413 28.38 25.07 18.12
N CYS A 414 28.82 23.86 18.42
CA CYS A 414 30.19 23.41 18.10
C CYS A 414 30.44 23.40 16.58
N LYS A 415 29.52 22.89 15.77
CA LYS A 415 29.61 22.93 14.28
C LYS A 415 29.63 24.36 13.75
N ARG A 416 28.85 25.24 14.34
CA ARG A 416 28.79 26.66 13.96
C ARG A 416 30.09 27.37 14.35
N SER A 417 30.50 27.20 15.59
CA SER A 417 31.74 27.79 16.10
C SER A 417 32.99 27.25 15.39
N TYR A 418 33.01 25.95 15.09
CA TYR A 418 34.07 25.32 14.30
C TYR A 418 34.16 25.89 12.88
N ARG A 419 32.99 26.09 12.20
CA ARG A 419 32.97 26.72 10.87
C ARG A 419 33.42 28.19 10.90
N ILE A 420 33.03 28.94 11.93
CA ILE A 420 33.46 30.33 12.11
C ILE A 420 34.96 30.36 12.42
N LEU A 421 35.45 29.48 13.30
CA LEU A 421 36.84 29.39 13.68
C LEU A 421 37.75 29.08 12.47
N ILE A 422 37.36 28.09 11.65
CA ILE A 422 38.09 27.73 10.43
C ILE A 422 38.06 28.87 9.42
N ARG A 423 36.88 29.47 9.21
CA ARG A 423 36.69 30.48 8.16
C ARG A 423 37.38 31.79 8.51
N ASP A 424 37.30 32.23 9.77
CA ASP A 424 37.64 33.60 10.12
C ASP A 424 38.98 33.69 10.90
N HIS A 425 39.42 32.59 11.55
CA HIS A 425 40.58 32.62 12.48
C HIS A 425 41.70 31.63 12.15
N ILE A 426 41.46 30.63 11.24
CA ILE A 426 42.51 29.66 10.92
C ILE A 426 42.74 29.62 9.39
N PRO A 427 43.24 30.68 8.78
CA PRO A 427 43.63 30.67 7.37
C PRO A 427 44.91 29.88 7.10
N ASN A 428 45.65 29.42 8.14
CA ASN A 428 46.93 28.72 7.98
C ASN A 428 47.10 27.60 9.01
N VAL A 429 47.68 26.47 8.57
CA VAL A 429 47.97 25.28 9.41
C VAL A 429 48.81 25.62 10.66
N TRP A 430 49.70 26.59 10.56
CA TRP A 430 50.54 27.04 11.68
C TRP A 430 49.73 27.67 12.82
N LYS A 431 48.65 28.38 12.55
CA LYS A 431 47.75 28.91 13.58
C LYS A 431 46.99 27.80 14.31
N LEU A 432 46.61 26.74 13.59
CA LEU A 432 45.95 25.56 14.19
C LEU A 432 46.89 24.86 15.17
N ILE A 433 48.14 24.64 14.77
CA ILE A 433 49.16 24.04 15.61
C ILE A 433 49.38 24.89 16.88
N GLY A 434 49.47 26.22 16.75
CA GLY A 434 49.62 27.13 17.88
C GLY A 434 48.46 27.04 18.88
N ILE A 435 47.22 26.95 18.41
CA ILE A 435 46.03 26.80 19.28
C ILE A 435 46.04 25.45 20.00
N VAL A 436 46.41 24.36 19.32
CA VAL A 436 46.50 23.02 19.92
C VAL A 436 47.58 23.00 21.01
N VAL A 437 48.75 23.56 20.73
CA VAL A 437 49.84 23.64 21.72
C VAL A 437 49.43 24.47 22.94
N ALA A 438 48.77 25.64 22.73
CA ALA A 438 48.28 26.47 23.84
C ALA A 438 47.22 25.72 24.69
N ALA A 439 46.30 24.96 24.05
CA ALA A 439 45.30 24.17 24.76
C ALA A 439 45.95 23.05 25.61
N VAL A 440 46.95 22.35 25.06
CA VAL A 440 47.68 21.29 25.77
C VAL A 440 48.44 21.88 26.98
N LEU A 441 49.11 23.03 26.81
CA LEU A 441 49.79 23.70 27.88
C LEU A 441 48.85 24.16 29.01
N LEU A 442 47.64 24.66 28.63
CA LEU A 442 46.59 25.02 29.58
C LEU A 442 46.12 23.82 30.41
N VAL A 443 45.88 22.70 29.78
CA VAL A 443 45.48 21.46 30.47
C VAL A 443 46.59 20.97 31.40
N LEU A 444 47.84 20.98 30.96
CA LEU A 444 48.98 20.59 31.79
C LEU A 444 49.14 21.53 32.99
N THR A 445 48.93 22.82 32.80
CA THR A 445 49.00 23.82 33.90
C THR A 445 47.89 23.58 34.93
N ILE A 446 46.67 23.30 34.48
CA ILE A 446 45.52 22.95 35.35
C ILE A 446 45.83 21.67 36.13
N MET A 447 46.34 20.63 35.45
CA MET A 447 46.74 19.39 36.11
C MET A 447 47.83 19.60 37.14
N GLN A 448 48.87 20.38 36.80
CA GLN A 448 49.98 20.72 37.72
C GLN A 448 49.47 21.48 38.94
N THR A 449 48.55 22.45 38.72
CA THR A 449 47.95 23.23 39.84
C THR A 449 47.10 22.33 40.74
N TYR A 450 46.31 21.42 40.11
CA TYR A 450 45.49 20.46 40.85
C TYR A 450 46.32 19.49 41.68
N PHE A 451 47.39 18.92 41.12
CA PHE A 451 48.27 18.01 41.84
C PHE A 451 49.10 18.73 42.90
N SER A 452 49.56 19.98 42.65
CA SER A 452 50.23 20.78 43.63
C SER A 452 49.35 21.21 44.81
N ALA A 453 48.10 21.48 44.57
CA ALA A 453 47.07 21.77 45.59
C ALA A 453 46.68 20.52 46.44
N ARG A 454 46.89 19.34 45.93
CA ARG A 454 46.61 18.08 46.64
C ARG A 454 47.76 17.50 47.36
N ALA A 455 48.99 18.02 47.10
CA ALA A 455 50.25 17.62 47.77
C ALA A 455 50.58 18.47 49.00
N LYS A 456 49.76 19.48 49.31
CA LYS A 456 49.70 20.21 50.58
C LYS A 456 48.54 19.68 51.43
#